data_f87ab0840817cc7564c14c837a2aa692
#
_entry.id   f87ab0840817cc7564c14c837a2aa692
#
_cell.length_a   1.000
_cell.length_b   1.000
_cell.length_c   1.000
_cell.angle_alpha   90.00
_cell.angle_beta   90.00
_cell.angle_gamma   90.00
#
_symmetry.space_group_name_H-M   'P 1'
#
loop_
_entity.id
_entity.type
_entity.pdbx_description
1 polymer ?
#
loop_
_entity_poly.entity_id
_entity_poly.type
_entity_poly.pdbx_seq_one_letter_code
_entity_poly.pdbx_strand_id
1 'polypeptide(L)'
;AKMVAHRLSTDSSVGSYCFVAPGVYVASPTLALLQCAGSLPLPSLMQLAYEFCGMFSVDVLNPKGYIERLPLTDSSSVSAAIDRFVKSGPVRGSGALKIVSDRLIDGIRCPSAAALCSLFCAPAGSGGYALPTPRAGVLHRLVSEEIDGGIPCRILIDLLWTKWPDRPDMDWSCGQSIGVIVCDGGMRSSKRIIELHESVPNSRNIALVCLSASDLQSRATCNSVAKMIRGVVGGKRPKPVGDYDLRNESMRSDLFESVSIAS
;
A
#
# COMPACT_ATOMS: atom_id res chain seq x y z
N ALA A 1 -34.49 -6.43 -1.53
CA ALA A 1 -33.11 -6.75 -1.18
C ALA A 1 -33.14 -7.95 -0.19
N LYS A 2 -32.29 -8.95 -0.43
CA LYS A 2 -32.20 -10.14 0.46
C LYS A 2 -31.22 -9.77 1.58
N MET A 3 -31.70 -9.73 2.82
CA MET A 3 -30.85 -9.52 3.98
C MET A 3 -30.15 -10.83 4.35
N VAL A 4 -28.84 -10.82 4.48
CA VAL A 4 -28.04 -11.95 4.95
C VAL A 4 -27.53 -11.62 6.34
N ALA A 5 -27.92 -12.42 7.34
CA ALA A 5 -27.46 -12.25 8.70
C ALA A 5 -26.27 -13.19 8.98
N HIS A 6 -25.21 -12.65 9.51
CA HIS A 6 -24.05 -13.42 10.01
C HIS A 6 -23.94 -13.28 11.51
N ARG A 7 -23.76 -14.40 12.21
CA ARG A 7 -23.50 -14.40 13.65
C ARG A 7 -21.99 -14.37 13.90
N LEU A 8 -21.50 -13.36 14.60
CA LEU A 8 -20.15 -13.40 15.15
C LEU A 8 -20.09 -14.41 16.30
N SER A 9 -19.17 -15.36 16.20
CA SER A 9 -18.94 -16.39 17.24
C SER A 9 -17.89 -15.96 18.27
N THR A 10 -17.28 -14.78 18.10
CA THR A 10 -16.21 -14.26 18.96
C THR A 10 -16.76 -13.19 19.93
N ASP A 11 -16.11 -13.09 21.08
CA ASP A 11 -16.43 -12.11 22.09
C ASP A 11 -16.42 -10.69 21.48
N SER A 12 -17.51 -9.95 21.68
CA SER A 12 -17.72 -8.60 21.14
C SER A 12 -16.73 -7.55 21.65
N SER A 13 -15.86 -7.92 22.59
CA SER A 13 -14.77 -7.08 23.08
C SER A 13 -13.65 -6.84 22.06
N VAL A 14 -13.58 -7.63 20.98
CA VAL A 14 -12.50 -7.59 19.99
C VAL A 14 -12.61 -6.40 19.03
N GLY A 15 -13.81 -5.86 18.85
CA GLY A 15 -14.04 -4.72 17.98
C GLY A 15 -15.09 -3.78 18.56
N SER A 16 -15.01 -2.51 18.19
CA SER A 16 -16.00 -1.52 18.56
C SER A 16 -17.03 -1.33 17.45
N TYR A 17 -18.25 -1.03 17.86
CA TYR A 17 -19.31 -0.58 16.97
C TYR A 17 -19.39 0.94 17.04
N CYS A 18 -19.58 1.57 15.88
CA CYS A 18 -19.83 3.00 15.79
C CYS A 18 -21.34 3.25 15.77
N PHE A 19 -21.81 4.13 16.63
CA PHE A 19 -23.19 4.59 16.62
C PHE A 19 -23.43 5.48 15.41
N VAL A 20 -24.52 5.23 14.68
CA VAL A 20 -24.90 6.00 13.48
C VAL A 20 -26.22 6.73 13.72
N ALA A 21 -27.20 6.03 14.28
CA ALA A 21 -28.53 6.57 14.59
C ALA A 21 -29.17 5.75 15.72
N PRO A 22 -30.26 6.21 16.34
CA PRO A 22 -30.96 5.43 17.35
C PRO A 22 -31.26 4.01 16.91
N GLY A 23 -30.70 3.03 17.65
CA GLY A 23 -30.82 1.60 17.34
C GLY A 23 -29.98 1.09 16.16
N VAL A 24 -29.16 1.95 15.52
CA VAL A 24 -28.29 1.57 14.37
C VAL A 24 -26.82 1.71 14.73
N TYR A 25 -26.12 0.59 14.68
CA TYR A 25 -24.69 0.50 14.92
C TYR A 25 -24.03 -0.14 13.70
N VAL A 26 -22.86 0.36 13.31
CA VAL A 26 -22.02 -0.23 12.26
C VAL A 26 -20.72 -0.74 12.87
N ALA A 27 -20.16 -1.77 12.28
CA ALA A 27 -18.83 -2.24 12.66
C ALA A 27 -17.81 -1.12 12.50
N SER A 28 -16.90 -0.97 13.47
CA SER A 28 -15.72 -0.11 13.26
C SER A 28 -14.91 -0.64 12.08
N PRO A 29 -14.06 0.21 11.43
CA PRO A 29 -13.22 -0.23 10.33
C PRO A 29 -12.40 -1.48 10.68
N THR A 30 -11.84 -1.53 11.85
CA THR A 30 -11.06 -2.67 12.35
C THR A 30 -11.93 -3.94 12.48
N LEU A 31 -13.12 -3.83 13.07
CA LEU A 31 -14.03 -4.97 13.19
C LEU A 31 -14.51 -5.44 11.81
N ALA A 32 -14.82 -4.51 10.90
CA ALA A 32 -15.20 -4.85 9.54
C ALA A 32 -14.11 -5.66 8.81
N LEU A 33 -12.84 -5.25 8.96
CA LEU A 33 -11.70 -5.97 8.41
C LEU A 33 -11.61 -7.41 8.96
N LEU A 34 -11.77 -7.59 10.28
CA LEU A 34 -11.76 -8.91 10.91
C LEU A 34 -12.91 -9.80 10.40
N GLN A 35 -14.10 -9.23 10.21
CA GLN A 35 -15.26 -9.95 9.67
C GLN A 35 -15.05 -10.39 8.22
N CYS A 36 -14.37 -9.58 7.41
CA CYS A 36 -14.09 -9.87 6.01
C CYS A 36 -12.99 -10.92 5.80
N ALA A 37 -12.13 -11.16 6.79
CA ALA A 37 -10.94 -12.01 6.65
C ALA A 37 -11.21 -13.46 6.26
N GLY A 38 -12.37 -14.00 6.64
CA GLY A 38 -12.78 -15.37 6.28
C GLY A 38 -13.39 -15.51 4.89
N SER A 39 -13.73 -14.41 4.23
CA SER A 39 -14.46 -14.39 2.96
C SER A 39 -13.69 -13.73 1.81
N LEU A 40 -12.84 -12.75 2.09
CA LEU A 40 -12.06 -12.07 1.07
C LEU A 40 -10.74 -12.81 0.76
N PRO A 41 -10.32 -12.84 -0.51
CA PRO A 41 -8.97 -13.25 -0.86
C PRO A 41 -7.94 -12.26 -0.29
N LEU A 42 -6.71 -12.72 -0.09
CA LEU A 42 -5.64 -11.91 0.51
C LEU A 42 -5.42 -10.55 -0.20
N PRO A 43 -5.37 -10.47 -1.55
CA PRO A 43 -5.20 -9.19 -2.22
C PRO A 43 -6.28 -8.17 -1.87
N SER A 44 -7.54 -8.57 -1.92
CA SER A 44 -8.68 -7.70 -1.59
C SER A 44 -8.69 -7.32 -0.10
N LEU A 45 -8.29 -8.23 0.79
CA LEU A 45 -8.18 -7.95 2.22
C LEU A 45 -7.07 -6.92 2.50
N MET A 46 -5.95 -7.02 1.81
CA MET A 46 -4.86 -6.04 1.91
C MET A 46 -5.30 -4.67 1.38
N GLN A 47 -5.96 -4.61 0.23
CA GLN A 47 -6.49 -3.35 -0.30
C GLN A 47 -7.48 -2.68 0.65
N LEU A 48 -8.42 -3.45 1.22
CA LEU A 48 -9.36 -2.94 2.22
C LEU A 48 -8.66 -2.39 3.46
N ALA A 49 -7.63 -3.09 3.96
CA ALA A 49 -6.86 -2.63 5.10
C ALA A 49 -6.08 -1.34 4.76
N TYR A 50 -5.47 -1.23 3.59
CA TYR A 50 -4.81 -0.02 3.13
C TYR A 50 -5.79 1.13 2.90
N GLU A 51 -7.01 0.87 2.43
CA GLU A 51 -8.04 1.90 2.32
C GLU A 51 -8.43 2.43 3.70
N PHE A 52 -8.57 1.58 4.71
CA PHE A 52 -8.93 2.02 6.07
C PHE A 52 -7.83 2.85 6.74
N CYS A 53 -6.56 2.50 6.54
CA CYS A 53 -5.41 3.21 7.11
C CYS A 53 -4.84 4.29 6.17
N GLY A 54 -5.34 4.38 4.95
CA GLY A 54 -4.91 5.31 3.92
C GLY A 54 -5.69 6.62 3.92
N MET A 55 -5.22 7.53 3.09
CA MET A 55 -5.80 8.87 2.89
C MET A 55 -6.71 8.92 1.66
N PHE A 56 -7.35 7.82 1.32
CA PHE A 56 -8.26 7.71 0.18
C PHE A 56 -9.46 6.82 0.52
N SER A 57 -10.49 6.91 -0.28
CA SER A 57 -11.57 5.93 -0.36
C SER A 57 -11.93 5.68 -1.81
N VAL A 58 -12.12 4.42 -2.17
CA VAL A 58 -12.56 4.04 -3.51
C VAL A 58 -13.95 4.62 -3.77
N ASP A 59 -14.12 5.31 -4.87
CA ASP A 59 -15.38 5.89 -5.31
C ASP A 59 -15.50 5.74 -6.83
N VAL A 60 -16.29 4.77 -7.27
CA VAL A 60 -16.52 4.46 -8.69
C VAL A 60 -17.24 5.56 -9.45
N LEU A 61 -17.85 6.51 -8.76
CA LEU A 61 -18.51 7.66 -9.38
C LEU A 61 -17.55 8.83 -9.59
N ASN A 62 -16.39 8.81 -8.93
CA ASN A 62 -15.36 9.82 -9.13
C ASN A 62 -14.54 9.52 -10.39
N PRO A 63 -14.27 10.51 -11.26
CA PRO A 63 -13.44 10.30 -12.46
C PRO A 63 -12.05 9.75 -12.21
N LYS A 64 -11.50 9.93 -10.98
CA LYS A 64 -10.21 9.34 -10.56
C LYS A 64 -10.36 7.93 -9.97
N GLY A 65 -11.61 7.44 -9.80
CA GLY A 65 -11.91 6.18 -9.12
C GLY A 65 -11.77 6.23 -7.59
N TYR A 66 -11.41 7.35 -7.01
CA TYR A 66 -11.28 7.52 -5.56
C TYR A 66 -11.40 8.99 -5.15
N ILE A 67 -11.65 9.20 -3.85
CA ILE A 67 -11.63 10.51 -3.19
C ILE A 67 -10.55 10.52 -2.11
N GLU A 68 -9.97 11.69 -1.86
CA GLU A 68 -9.07 11.90 -0.73
C GLU A 68 -9.88 12.07 0.56
N ARG A 69 -9.45 11.42 1.64
CA ARG A 69 -10.04 11.54 2.96
C ARG A 69 -9.02 11.26 4.06
N LEU A 70 -9.36 11.59 5.30
CA LEU A 70 -8.57 11.18 6.45
C LEU A 70 -8.69 9.66 6.69
N PRO A 71 -7.65 9.01 7.25
CA PRO A 71 -7.70 7.61 7.62
C PRO A 71 -8.87 7.31 8.58
N LEU A 72 -9.47 6.14 8.43
CA LEU A 72 -10.53 5.67 9.34
C LEU A 72 -9.95 5.01 10.60
N THR A 73 -8.74 4.49 10.50
CA THR A 73 -7.98 3.86 11.58
C THR A 73 -6.49 3.94 11.24
N ASP A 74 -5.64 3.37 12.05
CA ASP A 74 -4.19 3.28 11.84
C ASP A 74 -3.70 1.83 11.90
N SER A 75 -2.51 1.59 11.34
CA SER A 75 -1.91 0.26 11.23
C SER A 75 -1.64 -0.37 12.61
N SER A 76 -1.32 0.43 13.62
CA SER A 76 -1.07 -0.06 14.98
C SER A 76 -2.34 -0.55 15.65
N SER A 77 -3.43 0.18 15.50
CA SER A 77 -4.76 -0.19 16.00
C SER A 77 -5.28 -1.47 15.34
N VAL A 78 -5.10 -1.58 14.01
CA VAL A 78 -5.45 -2.80 13.25
C VAL A 78 -4.63 -3.98 13.72
N SER A 79 -3.31 -3.84 13.83
CA SER A 79 -2.42 -4.92 14.29
C SER A 79 -2.76 -5.38 15.69
N ALA A 80 -3.00 -4.47 16.62
CA ALA A 80 -3.39 -4.80 17.99
C ALA A 80 -4.74 -5.54 18.05
N ALA A 81 -5.69 -5.20 17.18
CA ALA A 81 -6.97 -5.89 17.12
C ALA A 81 -6.84 -7.29 16.49
N ILE A 82 -6.03 -7.44 15.44
CA ILE A 82 -5.72 -8.74 14.83
C ILE A 82 -5.07 -9.67 15.87
N ASP A 83 -4.11 -9.18 16.63
CA ASP A 83 -3.44 -9.96 17.67
C ASP A 83 -4.41 -10.46 18.75
N ARG A 84 -5.32 -9.61 19.20
CA ARG A 84 -6.37 -10.00 20.16
C ARG A 84 -7.30 -11.03 19.56
N PHE A 85 -7.73 -10.81 18.31
CA PHE A 85 -8.65 -11.68 17.61
C PHE A 85 -8.06 -13.08 17.38
N VAL A 86 -6.81 -13.18 16.95
CA VAL A 86 -6.11 -14.45 16.75
C VAL A 86 -5.88 -15.20 18.06
N LYS A 87 -5.60 -14.48 19.17
CA LYS A 87 -5.44 -15.06 20.49
C LYS A 87 -6.75 -15.61 21.08
N SER A 88 -7.90 -15.15 20.63
CA SER A 88 -9.21 -15.63 21.14
C SER A 88 -9.59 -17.02 20.64
N GLY A 89 -8.86 -17.61 19.69
CA GLY A 89 -9.09 -18.96 19.21
C GLY A 89 -8.81 -19.15 17.71
N PRO A 90 -9.01 -20.35 17.19
CA PRO A 90 -8.83 -20.63 15.77
C PRO A 90 -9.91 -19.92 14.95
N VAL A 91 -9.49 -18.98 14.10
CA VAL A 91 -10.38 -18.18 13.27
C VAL A 91 -10.05 -18.37 11.79
N ARG A 92 -11.09 -18.56 10.99
CA ARG A 92 -10.94 -18.59 9.53
C ARG A 92 -10.39 -17.26 9.04
N GLY A 93 -9.35 -17.30 8.20
CA GLY A 93 -8.67 -16.09 7.69
C GLY A 93 -7.56 -15.55 8.59
N SER A 94 -7.26 -16.18 9.74
CA SER A 94 -6.20 -15.73 10.66
C SER A 94 -4.82 -15.61 9.97
N GLY A 95 -4.49 -16.52 9.05
CA GLY A 95 -3.25 -16.45 8.28
C GLY A 95 -3.17 -15.23 7.37
N ALA A 96 -4.27 -14.87 6.71
CA ALA A 96 -4.36 -13.65 5.88
C ALA A 96 -4.28 -12.39 6.76
N LEU A 97 -4.97 -12.37 7.89
CA LEU A 97 -4.90 -11.25 8.85
C LEU A 97 -3.47 -11.03 9.36
N LYS A 98 -2.73 -12.11 9.65
CA LYS A 98 -1.34 -11.98 10.08
C LYS A 98 -0.47 -11.35 9.00
N ILE A 99 -0.64 -11.75 7.73
CA ILE A 99 0.07 -11.12 6.61
C ILE A 99 -0.29 -9.64 6.51
N VAL A 100 -1.57 -9.28 6.65
CA VAL A 100 -2.03 -7.89 6.68
C VAL A 100 -1.34 -7.13 7.81
N SER A 101 -1.40 -7.63 9.05
CA SER A 101 -0.76 -7.01 10.21
C SER A 101 0.73 -6.74 10.01
N ASP A 102 1.45 -7.73 9.45
CA ASP A 102 2.90 -7.64 9.23
C ASP A 102 3.29 -6.67 8.10
N ARG A 103 2.35 -6.29 7.23
CA ARG A 103 2.62 -5.53 5.99
C ARG A 103 1.89 -4.22 5.88
N LEU A 104 0.94 -3.97 6.78
CA LEU A 104 0.15 -2.75 6.76
C LEU A 104 1.00 -1.54 7.14
N ILE A 105 0.85 -0.47 6.37
CA ILE A 105 1.46 0.83 6.61
C ILE A 105 0.41 1.93 6.48
N ASP A 106 0.65 3.04 7.16
CA ASP A 106 -0.23 4.20 7.11
C ASP A 106 0.15 5.17 5.97
N GLY A 107 -0.77 6.04 5.61
CA GLY A 107 -0.50 7.19 4.76
C GLY A 107 -0.46 6.94 3.26
N ILE A 108 -0.88 5.77 2.78
CA ILE A 108 -1.09 5.51 1.35
C ILE A 108 -2.20 6.42 0.84
N ARG A 109 -2.02 7.02 -0.35
CA ARG A 109 -2.87 8.12 -0.84
C ARG A 109 -3.77 7.75 -2.02
N CYS A 110 -3.55 6.63 -2.67
CA CYS A 110 -4.37 6.18 -3.80
C CYS A 110 -4.46 4.66 -3.92
N PRO A 111 -5.50 4.12 -4.57
CA PRO A 111 -5.69 2.68 -4.75
C PRO A 111 -4.52 2.01 -5.47
N SER A 112 -3.96 2.64 -6.50
CA SER A 112 -2.85 2.09 -7.27
C SER A 112 -1.58 1.92 -6.43
N ALA A 113 -1.28 2.88 -5.54
CA ALA A 113 -0.16 2.75 -4.59
C ALA A 113 -0.42 1.64 -3.56
N ALA A 114 -1.67 1.47 -3.10
CA ALA A 114 -2.08 0.37 -2.22
C ALA A 114 -1.91 -1.00 -2.90
N ALA A 115 -2.34 -1.13 -4.15
CA ALA A 115 -2.18 -2.34 -4.94
C ALA A 115 -0.70 -2.69 -5.17
N LEU A 116 0.11 -1.69 -5.52
CA LEU A 116 1.55 -1.86 -5.70
C LEU A 116 2.25 -2.27 -4.39
N CYS A 117 1.91 -1.62 -3.28
CA CYS A 117 2.44 -1.97 -1.96
C CYS A 117 2.05 -3.41 -1.58
N SER A 118 0.78 -3.79 -1.81
CA SER A 118 0.30 -5.16 -1.61
C SER A 118 1.11 -6.17 -2.40
N LEU A 119 1.29 -5.95 -3.71
CA LEU A 119 2.04 -6.84 -4.59
C LEU A 119 3.50 -6.98 -4.15
N PHE A 120 4.15 -5.86 -3.84
CA PHE A 120 5.58 -5.87 -3.52
C PHE A 120 5.88 -6.43 -2.14
N CYS A 121 5.02 -6.18 -1.15
CA CYS A 121 5.28 -6.58 0.23
C CYS A 121 4.69 -7.93 0.61
N ALA A 122 3.66 -8.43 -0.11
CA ALA A 122 3.09 -9.73 0.18
C ALA A 122 4.12 -10.86 0.05
N PRO A 123 3.98 -11.94 0.85
CA PRO A 123 4.87 -13.09 0.80
C PRO A 123 4.91 -13.74 -0.58
N ALA A 124 6.06 -14.30 -0.97
CA ALA A 124 6.21 -15.02 -2.23
C ALA A 124 5.26 -16.24 -2.32
N GLY A 125 4.95 -16.88 -1.20
CA GLY A 125 3.96 -17.96 -1.14
C GLY A 125 2.55 -17.53 -1.55
N SER A 126 2.24 -16.24 -1.45
CA SER A 126 0.96 -15.67 -1.89
C SER A 126 1.05 -14.98 -3.27
N GLY A 127 2.16 -15.09 -3.97
CA GLY A 127 2.38 -14.45 -5.27
C GLY A 127 3.04 -13.07 -5.21
N GLY A 128 3.32 -12.53 -4.02
CA GLY A 128 3.99 -11.24 -3.87
C GLY A 128 5.51 -11.32 -4.06
N TYR A 129 6.15 -10.16 -4.01
CA TYR A 129 7.61 -10.04 -4.18
C TYR A 129 8.39 -10.17 -2.87
N ALA A 130 7.71 -10.22 -1.72
CA ALA A 130 8.30 -10.32 -0.38
C ALA A 130 9.38 -9.23 -0.11
N LEU A 131 9.13 -8.01 -0.58
CA LEU A 131 9.96 -6.86 -0.25
C LEU A 131 9.62 -6.35 1.16
N PRO A 132 10.55 -5.68 1.83
CA PRO A 132 10.23 -5.00 3.09
C PRO A 132 9.18 -3.91 2.86
N THR A 133 8.46 -3.54 3.91
CA THR A 133 7.48 -2.46 3.84
C THR A 133 8.16 -1.12 3.57
N PRO A 134 7.63 -0.30 2.65
CA PRO A 134 8.12 1.04 2.40
C PRO A 134 7.57 2.04 3.43
N ARG A 135 8.03 3.27 3.35
CA ARG A 135 7.31 4.42 3.90
C ARG A 135 6.38 4.98 2.83
N ALA A 136 5.15 5.33 3.21
CA ALA A 136 4.18 5.90 2.28
C ALA A 136 4.05 7.42 2.44
N GLY A 137 3.66 8.11 1.37
CA GLY A 137 3.32 9.52 1.38
C GLY A 137 4.47 10.45 1.81
N VAL A 138 5.70 10.15 1.40
CA VAL A 138 6.89 10.91 1.80
C VAL A 138 7.04 12.17 0.96
N LEU A 139 7.01 13.32 1.62
CA LEU A 139 7.25 14.61 0.97
C LEU A 139 8.76 14.87 0.87
N HIS A 140 9.29 14.78 -0.34
CA HIS A 140 10.70 15.08 -0.64
C HIS A 140 10.85 16.52 -1.13
N ARG A 141 11.71 17.28 -0.47
CA ARG A 141 12.01 18.68 -0.82
C ARG A 141 13.20 18.71 -1.79
N LEU A 142 12.97 19.18 -2.99
CA LEU A 142 14.02 19.52 -3.94
C LEU A 142 14.40 20.99 -3.73
N VAL A 143 15.68 21.25 -3.43
CA VAL A 143 16.21 22.60 -3.33
C VAL A 143 17.16 22.79 -4.52
N SER A 144 16.78 23.61 -5.48
CA SER A 144 17.66 24.07 -6.54
C SER A 144 17.75 25.58 -6.49
N GLU A 145 18.96 26.10 -6.47
CA GLU A 145 19.20 27.54 -6.57
C GLU A 145 18.94 28.05 -8.00
N GLU A 146 18.91 27.14 -8.98
CA GLU A 146 18.78 27.45 -10.40
C GLU A 146 17.34 27.40 -10.94
N ILE A 147 16.39 26.86 -10.17
CA ILE A 147 15.01 26.73 -10.60
C ILE A 147 14.16 27.84 -9.96
N ASP A 148 13.64 28.74 -10.78
CA ASP A 148 12.65 29.79 -10.42
C ASP A 148 12.98 30.61 -9.15
N GLY A 149 14.18 31.15 -9.05
CA GLY A 149 14.54 32.10 -7.95
C GLY A 149 14.60 31.43 -6.58
N GLY A 150 14.93 30.14 -6.49
CA GLY A 150 15.15 29.44 -5.22
C GLY A 150 13.87 28.95 -4.53
N ILE A 151 12.75 28.88 -5.21
CA ILE A 151 11.52 28.33 -4.65
C ILE A 151 11.67 26.80 -4.49
N PRO A 152 11.58 26.26 -3.24
CA PRO A 152 11.73 24.85 -3.03
C PRO A 152 10.57 24.06 -3.67
N CYS A 153 10.87 23.24 -4.65
CA CYS A 153 9.91 22.30 -5.20
C CYS A 153 9.75 21.10 -4.24
N ARG A 154 8.55 20.61 -4.09
CA ARG A 154 8.26 19.43 -3.27
C ARG A 154 7.68 18.34 -4.16
N ILE A 155 8.28 17.15 -4.08
CA ILE A 155 7.77 15.96 -4.74
C ILE A 155 7.17 15.03 -3.68
N LEU A 156 5.96 14.57 -3.90
CA LEU A 156 5.33 13.55 -3.08
C LEU A 156 5.71 12.18 -3.65
N ILE A 157 6.39 11.37 -2.84
CA ILE A 157 6.76 10.00 -3.15
C ILE A 157 5.72 9.08 -2.51
N ASP A 158 5.02 8.29 -3.32
CA ASP A 158 3.97 7.41 -2.81
C ASP A 158 4.53 6.30 -1.93
N LEU A 159 5.60 5.64 -2.39
CA LEU A 159 6.27 4.56 -1.67
C LEU A 159 7.79 4.77 -1.72
N LEU A 160 8.43 4.80 -0.54
CA LEU A 160 9.87 5.01 -0.41
C LEU A 160 10.53 3.85 0.34
N TRP A 161 11.47 3.18 -0.31
CA TRP A 161 12.36 2.19 0.31
C TRP A 161 13.73 2.79 0.56
N THR A 162 14.28 2.56 1.75
CA THR A 162 15.60 3.05 2.15
C THR A 162 16.46 1.91 2.68
N LYS A 163 17.76 2.03 2.52
CA LYS A 163 18.72 1.02 3.00
C LYS A 163 18.77 0.91 4.54
N TRP A 164 18.35 1.99 5.23
CA TRP A 164 18.40 2.10 6.70
C TRP A 164 17.04 2.52 7.27
N PRO A 165 16.05 1.60 7.32
CA PRO A 165 14.71 1.94 7.79
C PRO A 165 14.64 2.27 9.29
N ASP A 166 15.65 1.87 10.09
CA ASP A 166 15.57 1.87 11.55
C ASP A 166 16.19 3.10 12.24
N ARG A 167 16.61 4.12 11.48
CA ARG A 167 17.13 5.37 12.03
C ARG A 167 16.33 6.57 11.56
N PRO A 168 15.27 6.97 12.31
CA PRO A 168 14.40 8.08 11.95
C PRO A 168 15.09 9.46 12.01
N ASP A 169 16.24 9.55 12.68
CA ASP A 169 17.04 10.73 12.91
C ASP A 169 18.17 10.95 11.88
N MET A 170 18.39 10.00 10.97
CA MET A 170 19.38 10.21 9.91
C MET A 170 18.82 11.05 8.77
N ASP A 171 19.60 12.02 8.36
CA ASP A 171 19.36 12.79 7.14
C ASP A 171 19.30 11.84 5.93
N TRP A 172 18.19 11.89 5.21
CA TRP A 172 17.90 11.07 4.02
C TRP A 172 18.95 11.24 2.91
N SER A 173 19.78 12.30 3.01
CA SER A 173 20.87 12.58 2.06
C SER A 173 22.02 11.56 2.12
N CYS A 174 22.13 10.77 3.19
CA CYS A 174 23.27 9.87 3.43
C CYS A 174 23.07 8.42 2.97
N GLY A 175 21.85 8.00 2.54
CA GLY A 175 21.52 6.63 2.16
C GLY A 175 21.11 6.47 0.71
N GLN A 176 21.29 5.28 0.16
CA GLN A 176 20.65 4.92 -1.10
C GLN A 176 19.16 4.64 -0.84
N SER A 177 18.29 5.29 -1.59
CA SER A 177 16.84 5.13 -1.49
C SER A 177 16.23 4.96 -2.88
N ILE A 178 15.08 4.32 -2.96
CA ILE A 178 14.28 4.26 -4.17
C ILE A 178 12.86 4.68 -3.85
N GLY A 179 12.40 5.70 -4.54
CA GLY A 179 11.04 6.22 -4.48
C GLY A 179 10.22 5.79 -5.67
N VAL A 180 9.02 5.32 -5.43
CA VAL A 180 8.05 5.02 -6.48
C VAL A 180 6.92 6.04 -6.41
N ILE A 181 6.62 6.64 -7.55
CA ILE A 181 5.50 7.56 -7.75
C ILE A 181 4.53 6.88 -8.71
N VAL A 182 3.28 6.79 -8.31
CA VAL A 182 2.21 6.25 -9.15
C VAL A 182 1.51 7.40 -9.86
N CYS A 183 1.53 7.36 -11.18
CA CYS A 183 1.02 8.44 -12.02
C CYS A 183 -0.37 8.08 -12.56
N ASP A 184 -1.40 8.52 -11.84
CA ASP A 184 -2.79 8.38 -12.26
C ASP A 184 -3.19 9.55 -13.16
N GLY A 185 -2.77 9.58 -14.40
CA GLY A 185 -3.29 10.60 -15.28
C GLY A 185 -2.34 11.34 -16.22
N GLY A 186 -1.27 10.73 -16.65
CA GLY A 186 -0.58 11.22 -17.84
C GLY A 186 0.94 11.22 -17.80
N MET A 187 1.50 10.67 -18.85
CA MET A 187 2.95 10.53 -19.08
C MET A 187 3.72 11.88 -19.05
N ARG A 188 3.03 13.00 -19.31
CA ARG A 188 3.65 14.35 -19.28
C ARG A 188 4.03 14.79 -17.88
N SER A 189 3.21 14.46 -16.87
CA SER A 189 3.49 14.80 -15.48
C SER A 189 4.68 14.00 -14.95
N SER A 190 4.79 12.73 -15.31
CA SER A 190 5.86 11.82 -14.90
C SER A 190 7.23 12.26 -15.41
N LYS A 191 7.32 12.63 -16.71
CA LYS A 191 8.57 13.14 -17.30
C LYS A 191 9.05 14.41 -16.59
N ARG A 192 8.15 15.34 -16.34
CA ARG A 192 8.51 16.60 -15.67
C ARG A 192 9.01 16.37 -14.22
N ILE A 193 8.43 15.40 -13.50
CA ILE A 193 8.89 15.04 -12.17
C ILE A 193 10.30 14.44 -12.21
N ILE A 194 10.57 13.55 -13.17
CA ILE A 194 11.89 12.95 -13.33
C ILE A 194 12.93 14.02 -13.74
N GLU A 195 12.62 14.85 -14.72
CA GLU A 195 13.48 15.95 -15.17
C GLU A 195 13.80 16.92 -14.03
N LEU A 196 12.80 17.31 -13.25
CA LEU A 196 12.98 18.13 -12.06
C LEU A 196 13.89 17.45 -11.02
N HIS A 197 13.69 16.17 -10.78
CA HIS A 197 14.51 15.42 -9.82
C HIS A 197 15.96 15.29 -10.29
N GLU A 198 16.20 15.01 -11.57
CA GLU A 198 17.54 14.86 -12.14
C GLU A 198 18.31 16.19 -12.19
N SER A 199 17.60 17.33 -12.30
CA SER A 199 18.21 18.66 -12.33
C SER A 199 18.75 19.11 -10.98
N VAL A 200 18.39 18.46 -9.87
CA VAL A 200 18.79 18.86 -8.51
C VAL A 200 19.97 18.04 -8.00
N PRO A 201 21.13 18.65 -7.68
CA PRO A 201 22.33 17.93 -7.25
C PRO A 201 22.15 17.02 -6.03
N ASN A 202 21.31 17.44 -5.07
CA ASN A 202 21.05 16.68 -3.83
C ASN A 202 20.04 15.54 -3.99
N SER A 203 19.47 15.36 -5.17
CA SER A 203 18.53 14.27 -5.46
C SER A 203 19.21 12.93 -5.69
N ARG A 204 20.54 12.90 -5.86
CA ARG A 204 21.33 11.72 -6.27
C ARG A 204 21.22 10.51 -5.34
N ASN A 205 20.75 10.71 -4.12
CA ASN A 205 20.60 9.63 -3.13
C ASN A 205 19.25 8.89 -3.21
N ILE A 206 18.30 9.41 -3.99
CA ILE A 206 16.99 8.80 -4.21
C ILE A 206 16.82 8.51 -5.70
N ALA A 207 16.75 7.24 -6.08
CA ALA A 207 16.32 6.88 -7.42
C ALA A 207 14.79 6.96 -7.51
N LEU A 208 14.25 7.78 -8.40
CA LEU A 208 12.79 7.87 -8.62
C LEU A 208 12.36 6.98 -9.78
N VAL A 209 11.27 6.27 -9.57
CA VAL A 209 10.58 5.45 -10.57
C VAL A 209 9.14 5.92 -10.66
N CYS A 210 8.72 6.39 -11.82
CA CYS A 210 7.33 6.72 -12.08
C CYS A 210 6.64 5.54 -12.79
N LEU A 211 5.51 5.10 -12.27
CA LEU A 211 4.73 3.99 -12.81
C LEU A 211 3.32 4.46 -13.14
N SER A 212 2.86 4.13 -14.33
CA SER A 212 1.46 4.28 -14.74
C SER A 212 0.65 3.04 -14.36
N ALA A 213 -0.68 3.12 -14.43
CA ALA A 213 -1.56 1.97 -14.22
C ALA A 213 -1.23 0.80 -15.17
N SER A 214 -0.86 1.09 -16.43
CA SER A 214 -0.45 0.06 -17.41
C SER A 214 0.89 -0.59 -17.05
N ASP A 215 1.83 0.16 -16.47
CA ASP A 215 3.11 -0.39 -15.99
C ASP A 215 2.90 -1.39 -14.86
N LEU A 216 1.92 -1.13 -13.98
CA LEU A 216 1.58 -2.00 -12.85
C LEU A 216 1.01 -3.34 -13.30
N GLN A 217 0.34 -3.39 -14.44
CA GLN A 217 -0.14 -4.63 -15.06
C GLN A 217 0.99 -5.44 -15.70
N SER A 218 2.10 -4.80 -16.06
CA SER A 218 3.24 -5.45 -16.69
C SER A 218 4.09 -6.20 -15.68
N ARG A 219 4.11 -7.54 -15.78
CA ARG A 219 4.98 -8.39 -14.96
C ARG A 219 6.46 -8.05 -15.14
N ALA A 220 6.88 -7.75 -16.37
CA ALA A 220 8.26 -7.40 -16.65
C ALA A 220 8.68 -6.12 -15.94
N THR A 221 7.83 -5.10 -15.96
CA THR A 221 8.04 -3.84 -15.24
C THR A 221 8.09 -4.07 -13.74
N CYS A 222 7.12 -4.78 -13.17
CA CYS A 222 7.12 -5.11 -11.74
C CYS A 222 8.37 -5.89 -11.31
N ASN A 223 8.82 -6.85 -12.10
CA ASN A 223 10.07 -7.59 -11.85
C ASN A 223 11.30 -6.68 -11.84
N SER A 224 11.38 -5.75 -12.80
CA SER A 224 12.49 -4.79 -12.91
C SER A 224 12.52 -3.86 -11.70
N VAL A 225 11.38 -3.28 -11.33
CA VAL A 225 11.27 -2.40 -10.16
C VAL A 225 11.59 -3.16 -8.87
N ALA A 226 11.05 -4.36 -8.69
CA ALA A 226 11.37 -5.20 -7.52
C ALA A 226 12.86 -5.54 -7.43
N LYS A 227 13.54 -5.73 -8.57
CA LYS A 227 14.99 -5.94 -8.62
C LYS A 227 15.75 -4.68 -8.20
N MET A 228 15.32 -3.51 -8.66
CA MET A 228 15.91 -2.23 -8.26
C MET A 228 15.76 -1.99 -6.75
N ILE A 229 14.55 -2.20 -6.21
CA ILE A 229 14.29 -2.06 -4.77
C ILE A 229 15.22 -2.98 -3.97
N ARG A 230 15.35 -4.27 -4.36
CA ARG A 230 16.27 -5.20 -3.69
C ARG A 230 17.73 -4.75 -3.75
N GLY A 231 18.13 -4.14 -4.86
CA GLY A 231 19.48 -3.57 -4.99
C GLY A 231 19.77 -2.49 -3.95
N VAL A 232 18.74 -1.72 -3.58
CA VAL A 232 18.85 -0.64 -2.57
C VAL A 232 18.76 -1.19 -1.15
N VAL A 233 17.66 -1.89 -0.83
CA VAL A 233 17.39 -2.33 0.56
C VAL A 233 18.19 -3.56 0.97
N GLY A 234 18.80 -4.24 0.02
CA GLY A 234 19.40 -5.54 0.22
C GLY A 234 18.36 -6.66 0.22
N GLY A 235 18.81 -7.88 0.46
CA GLY A 235 17.95 -9.05 0.56
C GLY A 235 18.08 -9.98 -0.65
N LYS A 236 17.95 -11.27 -0.35
CA LYS A 236 17.94 -12.31 -1.39
C LYS A 236 16.54 -12.41 -1.99
N ARG A 237 16.46 -12.63 -3.30
CA ARG A 237 15.20 -13.01 -3.92
C ARG A 237 14.71 -14.30 -3.24
N PRO A 238 13.47 -14.33 -2.72
CA PRO A 238 12.91 -15.58 -2.21
C PRO A 238 12.95 -16.63 -3.32
N LYS A 239 13.30 -17.86 -2.97
CA LYS A 239 13.20 -18.96 -3.94
C LYS A 239 11.72 -19.10 -4.32
N PRO A 240 11.39 -19.18 -5.60
CA PRO A 240 10.02 -19.45 -6.03
C PRO A 240 9.58 -20.79 -5.43
N VAL A 241 8.43 -20.81 -4.79
CA VAL A 241 7.85 -22.04 -4.20
C VAL A 241 6.70 -22.50 -5.09
N GLY A 242 6.85 -23.64 -5.74
CA GLY A 242 5.81 -24.23 -6.59
C GLY A 242 5.36 -23.26 -7.70
N ASP A 243 4.06 -23.15 -7.92
CA ASP A 243 3.45 -22.33 -8.98
C ASP A 243 3.46 -20.81 -8.70
N TYR A 244 4.63 -20.28 -8.31
CA TYR A 244 4.80 -18.84 -8.00
C TYR A 244 4.29 -17.96 -9.15
N ASP A 245 4.58 -18.34 -10.38
CA ASP A 245 4.24 -17.52 -11.55
C ASP A 245 2.71 -17.40 -11.72
N LEU A 246 1.97 -18.49 -11.52
CA LEU A 246 0.51 -18.48 -11.57
C LEU A 246 -0.08 -17.66 -10.41
N ARG A 247 0.46 -17.82 -9.20
CA ARG A 247 0.03 -17.03 -8.04
C ARG A 247 0.33 -15.54 -8.19
N ASN A 248 1.48 -15.20 -8.76
CA ASN A 248 1.84 -13.80 -9.03
C ASN A 248 0.91 -13.19 -10.09
N GLU A 249 0.55 -13.94 -11.11
CA GLU A 249 -0.40 -13.50 -12.13
C GLU A 249 -1.80 -13.33 -11.53
N SER A 250 -2.30 -14.30 -10.79
CA SER A 250 -3.58 -14.20 -10.07
C SER A 250 -3.59 -12.99 -9.13
N MET A 251 -2.56 -12.81 -8.32
CA MET A 251 -2.48 -11.68 -7.41
C MET A 251 -2.48 -10.34 -8.14
N ARG A 252 -1.78 -10.22 -9.26
CA ARG A 252 -1.79 -8.98 -10.07
C ARG A 252 -3.16 -8.74 -10.68
N SER A 253 -3.81 -9.77 -11.24
CA SER A 253 -5.17 -9.66 -11.76
C SER A 253 -6.14 -9.15 -10.68
N ASP A 254 -6.16 -9.80 -9.52
CA ASP A 254 -7.03 -9.42 -8.39
C ASP A 254 -6.79 -7.97 -7.91
N LEU A 255 -5.51 -7.51 -7.91
CA LEU A 255 -5.17 -6.17 -7.43
C LEU A 255 -5.47 -5.08 -8.45
N PHE A 256 -5.23 -5.31 -9.74
CA PHE A 256 -5.26 -4.25 -10.75
C PHE A 256 -6.53 -4.27 -11.61
N GLU A 257 -7.30 -5.35 -11.65
CA GLU A 257 -8.63 -5.32 -12.26
C GLU A 257 -9.57 -4.37 -11.51
N SER A 258 -9.51 -4.37 -10.18
CA SER A 258 -10.30 -3.46 -9.36
C SER A 258 -9.91 -1.97 -9.55
N VAL A 259 -8.65 -1.70 -9.87
CA VAL A 259 -8.15 -0.34 -10.15
C VAL A 259 -8.57 0.12 -11.54
N SER A 260 -8.63 -0.78 -12.53
CA SER A 260 -9.02 -0.47 -13.91
C SER A 260 -10.51 -0.15 -14.06
N ILE A 261 -11.37 -0.60 -13.15
CA ILE A 261 -12.80 -0.26 -13.15
C ILE A 261 -13.01 1.21 -12.71
N ALA A 262 -12.01 1.79 -12.05
CA ALA A 262 -12.04 3.14 -11.50
C ALA A 262 -11.33 4.18 -12.41
N SER A 263 -10.76 3.79 -13.53
CA SER A 263 -10.07 4.64 -14.52
C SER A 263 -10.82 4.66 -15.84
#